data_fab8ea30a698d087e9fc432683fa6990
#
_entry.id   fab8ea30a698d087e9fc432683fa6990
#
_cell.length_a   1.000
_cell.length_b   1.000
_cell.length_c   1.000
_cell.angle_alpha   90.00
_cell.angle_beta   90.00
_cell.angle_gamma   90.00
#
_symmetry.space_group_name_H-M   'P 1'
#
loop_
_entity.id
_entity.type
_entity.pdbx_description
1 polymer ?
#
loop_
_entity_poly.entity_id
_entity_poly.type
_entity_poly.pdbx_seq_one_letter_code
_entity_poly.pdbx_strand_id
1 'polypeptide(L)'
;MTEQIQTHPTRFEVSKWFGPQTAQVQLPDDALNAMINMTDNIIKDKKSESHGQNLAGVIDKELKIYKSDMDKAGVDQLLESCVKSYVVHCARQHGMFKEHYVTDSDVNSAWVVSQYANEYNPIHNHTGCEISGVIYLKV
;
A
#
# COMPACT_ATOMS: atom_id res chain seq x y z
N MET A 1 -23.29 3.94 14.17
CA MET A 1 -22.95 2.60 13.66
C MET A 1 -21.73 2.80 12.76
N THR A 2 -20.58 2.32 13.17
CA THR A 2 -19.38 2.32 12.33
C THR A 2 -19.61 1.25 11.26
N GLU A 3 -19.77 1.66 10.01
CA GLU A 3 -19.75 0.73 8.88
C GLU A 3 -18.44 -0.05 8.92
N GLN A 4 -18.52 -1.37 8.90
CA GLN A 4 -17.34 -2.21 8.80
C GLN A 4 -16.79 -2.10 7.38
N ILE A 5 -15.54 -1.65 7.27
CA ILE A 5 -14.81 -1.59 5.99
C ILE A 5 -14.63 -3.01 5.46
N GLN A 6 -14.85 -3.19 4.18
CA GLN A 6 -14.62 -4.47 3.51
C GLN A 6 -13.12 -4.86 3.58
N THR A 7 -12.84 -6.06 4.08
CA THR A 7 -11.48 -6.55 4.33
C THR A 7 -10.86 -7.34 3.16
N HIS A 8 -11.57 -7.45 2.04
CA HIS A 8 -11.08 -8.14 0.84
C HIS A 8 -11.16 -7.24 -0.38
N PRO A 9 -10.19 -7.32 -1.31
CA PRO A 9 -10.22 -6.54 -2.54
C PRO A 9 -11.41 -6.97 -3.41
N THR A 10 -11.96 -6.02 -4.15
CA THR A 10 -13.04 -6.28 -5.12
C THR A 10 -12.55 -7.05 -6.33
N ARG A 11 -11.32 -6.79 -6.76
CA ARG A 11 -10.66 -7.47 -7.87
C ARG A 11 -9.18 -7.66 -7.55
N PHE A 12 -8.65 -8.81 -7.93
CA PHE A 12 -7.24 -9.16 -7.75
C PHE A 12 -6.71 -9.81 -9.02
N GLU A 13 -5.71 -9.21 -9.65
CA GLU A 13 -5.03 -9.76 -10.83
C GLU A 13 -3.54 -9.84 -10.60
N VAL A 14 -2.93 -10.94 -11.04
CA VAL A 14 -1.48 -11.14 -10.99
C VAL A 14 -0.94 -11.27 -12.41
N SER A 15 0.10 -10.51 -12.70
CA SER A 15 0.75 -10.49 -14.00
C SER A 15 2.26 -10.62 -13.86
N LYS A 16 2.89 -11.23 -14.85
CA LYS A 16 4.35 -11.32 -14.96
C LYS A 16 4.76 -10.87 -16.36
N TRP A 17 5.09 -9.59 -16.49
CA TRP A 17 5.46 -9.01 -17.77
C TRP A 17 6.94 -9.27 -18.11
N PHE A 18 7.87 -8.82 -17.28
CA PHE A 18 9.31 -8.89 -17.50
C PHE A 18 10.09 -9.04 -16.20
N GLY A 19 10.01 -10.13 -15.51
CA GLY A 19 10.74 -10.30 -14.24
C GLY A 19 9.84 -10.52 -13.05
N PRO A 20 9.86 -9.70 -12.00
CA PRO A 20 9.03 -9.90 -10.82
C PRO A 20 7.54 -9.93 -11.15
N GLN A 21 6.79 -10.79 -10.46
CA GLN A 21 5.34 -10.79 -10.58
C GLN A 21 4.76 -9.50 -9.99
N THR A 22 3.70 -9.00 -10.61
CA THR A 22 2.94 -7.86 -10.11
C THR A 22 1.49 -8.27 -9.91
N ALA A 23 0.84 -7.71 -8.91
CA ALA A 23 -0.60 -7.83 -8.72
C ALA A 23 -1.26 -6.46 -8.86
N GLN A 24 -2.39 -6.44 -9.53
CA GLN A 24 -3.29 -5.30 -9.54
C GLN A 24 -4.53 -5.63 -8.73
N VAL A 25 -4.90 -4.72 -7.86
CA VAL A 25 -5.99 -4.91 -6.91
C VAL A 25 -6.93 -3.72 -7.02
N GLN A 26 -8.21 -4.00 -7.23
CA GLN A 26 -9.24 -2.98 -7.11
C GLN A 26 -9.75 -2.96 -5.67
N LEU A 27 -9.56 -1.83 -5.01
CA LEU A 27 -10.04 -1.64 -3.64
C LEU A 27 -11.55 -1.39 -3.62
N PRO A 28 -12.24 -1.84 -2.57
CA PRO A 28 -13.63 -1.42 -2.31
C PRO A 28 -13.73 0.10 -2.12
N ASP A 29 -14.85 0.69 -2.52
CA ASP A 29 -15.06 2.15 -2.47
C ASP A 29 -15.01 2.70 -1.05
N ASP A 30 -15.53 1.97 -0.07
CA ASP A 30 -15.47 2.33 1.36
C ASP A 30 -14.02 2.40 1.86
N ALA A 31 -13.20 1.43 1.53
CA ALA A 31 -11.78 1.40 1.87
C ALA A 31 -11.00 2.51 1.16
N LEU A 32 -11.26 2.73 -0.14
CA LEU A 32 -10.64 3.82 -0.89
C LEU A 32 -10.97 5.18 -0.28
N ASN A 33 -12.23 5.41 0.06
CA ASN A 33 -12.68 6.65 0.72
C ASN A 33 -12.05 6.81 2.11
N ALA A 34 -11.91 5.75 2.89
CA ALA A 34 -11.25 5.79 4.19
C ALA A 34 -9.76 6.18 4.05
N MET A 35 -9.06 5.61 3.07
CA MET A 35 -7.66 5.96 2.76
C MET A 35 -7.53 7.41 2.30
N ILE A 36 -8.43 7.88 1.42
CA ILE A 36 -8.45 9.28 0.98
C ILE A 36 -8.63 10.23 2.18
N ASN A 37 -9.59 9.94 3.05
CA ASN A 37 -9.84 10.77 4.23
C ASN A 37 -8.64 10.77 5.20
N MET A 38 -8.03 9.61 5.44
CA MET A 38 -6.84 9.46 6.26
C MET A 38 -5.68 10.30 5.71
N THR A 39 -5.36 10.14 4.43
CA THR A 39 -4.24 10.84 3.79
C THR A 39 -4.48 12.33 3.66
N ASP A 40 -5.70 12.78 3.38
CA ASP A 40 -6.07 14.20 3.36
C ASP A 40 -5.85 14.86 4.74
N ASN A 41 -6.14 14.15 5.82
CA ASN A 41 -5.89 14.66 7.16
C ASN A 41 -4.38 14.78 7.44
N ILE A 42 -3.59 13.79 7.04
CA ILE A 42 -2.12 13.82 7.17
C ILE A 42 -1.54 14.98 6.36
N ILE A 43 -2.00 15.19 5.12
CA ILE A 43 -1.52 16.27 4.24
C ILE A 43 -1.86 17.68 4.80
N LYS A 44 -2.99 17.81 5.48
CA LYS A 44 -3.45 19.06 6.10
C LYS A 44 -2.76 19.39 7.43
N ASP A 45 -2.28 18.36 8.13
CA ASP A 45 -1.63 18.54 9.42
C ASP A 45 -0.18 19.04 9.23
N LYS A 46 0.08 20.30 9.67
CA LYS A 46 1.41 20.90 9.60
C LYS A 46 2.48 20.20 10.46
N LYS A 47 2.07 19.29 11.34
CA LYS A 47 2.97 18.51 12.21
C LYS A 47 3.35 17.15 11.62
N SER A 48 2.75 16.78 10.48
CA SER A 48 3.06 15.52 9.80
C SER A 48 4.53 15.46 9.42
N GLU A 49 5.16 14.33 9.71
CA GLU A 49 6.58 14.12 9.43
C GLU A 49 6.81 13.83 7.94
N SER A 50 7.85 14.46 7.40
CA SER A 50 8.31 14.16 6.04
C SER A 50 8.97 12.77 5.97
N HIS A 51 8.68 12.04 4.91
CA HIS A 51 9.40 10.83 4.50
C HIS A 51 10.44 11.12 3.41
N GLY A 52 10.38 12.30 2.79
CA GLY A 52 11.16 12.70 1.61
C GLY A 52 12.68 12.66 1.79
N GLN A 53 13.19 12.71 3.02
CA GLN A 53 14.64 12.58 3.29
C GLN A 53 15.20 11.19 2.90
N ASN A 54 14.34 10.21 2.73
CA ASN A 54 14.71 8.84 2.39
C ASN A 54 14.50 8.52 0.90
N LEU A 55 14.00 9.47 0.13
CA LEU A 55 13.59 9.28 -1.26
C LEU A 55 14.47 10.11 -2.21
N ALA A 56 14.71 9.59 -3.39
CA ALA A 56 15.62 10.20 -4.38
C ALA A 56 14.90 11.13 -5.37
N GLY A 57 13.60 11.34 -5.21
CA GLY A 57 12.76 12.11 -6.13
C GLY A 57 12.80 13.61 -5.94
N VAL A 58 12.17 14.32 -6.86
CA VAL A 58 11.83 15.75 -6.73
C VAL A 58 10.33 15.82 -6.50
N ILE A 59 9.93 15.69 -5.23
CA ILE A 59 8.54 15.73 -4.77
C ILE A 59 8.47 16.58 -3.52
N ASP A 60 7.55 17.55 -3.50
CA ASP A 60 7.42 18.52 -2.41
C ASP A 60 6.81 17.89 -1.14
N LYS A 61 5.85 16.99 -1.32
CA LYS A 61 5.09 16.39 -0.20
C LYS A 61 5.11 14.88 -0.22
N GLU A 62 5.94 14.35 0.65
CA GLU A 62 6.02 12.94 0.99
C GLU A 62 5.95 12.81 2.51
N LEU A 63 4.80 12.39 3.02
CA LEU A 63 4.50 12.39 4.45
C LEU A 63 4.29 10.97 4.98
N LYS A 64 4.85 10.69 6.15
CA LYS A 64 4.71 9.37 6.79
C LYS A 64 3.25 9.07 7.14
N ILE A 65 2.88 7.81 6.99
CA ILE A 65 1.66 7.21 7.50
C ILE A 65 2.06 6.23 8.59
N TYR A 66 1.54 6.40 9.79
CA TYR A 66 1.81 5.50 10.90
C TYR A 66 0.78 4.37 10.93
N LYS A 67 1.18 3.22 11.50
CA LYS A 67 0.25 2.09 11.71
C LYS A 67 -1.01 2.53 12.44
N SER A 68 -0.89 3.39 13.44
CA SER A 68 -2.04 3.95 14.17
C SER A 68 -3.02 4.74 13.30
N ASP A 69 -2.58 5.30 12.17
CA ASP A 69 -3.45 6.00 11.24
C ASP A 69 -4.24 4.99 10.39
N MET A 70 -3.57 3.93 9.94
CA MET A 70 -4.19 2.82 9.20
C MET A 70 -5.20 2.07 10.07
N ASP A 71 -4.86 1.79 11.33
CA ASP A 71 -5.76 1.13 12.30
C ASP A 71 -7.02 1.97 12.53
N LYS A 72 -6.88 3.29 12.74
CA LYS A 72 -8.00 4.22 12.91
C LYS A 72 -8.88 4.32 11.66
N ALA A 73 -8.27 4.24 10.48
CA ALA A 73 -8.99 4.23 9.22
C ALA A 73 -9.64 2.86 8.92
N GLY A 74 -9.26 1.80 9.65
CA GLY A 74 -9.77 0.44 9.47
C GLY A 74 -9.29 -0.24 8.18
N VAL A 75 -8.19 0.20 7.60
CA VAL A 75 -7.69 -0.30 6.31
C VAL A 75 -6.55 -1.32 6.43
N ASP A 76 -6.01 -1.50 7.62
CA ASP A 76 -4.89 -2.39 7.91
C ASP A 76 -5.16 -3.84 7.46
N GLN A 77 -6.30 -4.41 7.86
CA GLN A 77 -6.69 -5.78 7.50
C GLN A 77 -6.87 -5.99 5.99
N LEU A 78 -7.34 -4.97 5.27
CA LEU A 78 -7.45 -5.05 3.82
C LEU A 78 -6.08 -5.12 3.17
N LEU A 79 -5.12 -4.30 3.60
CA LEU A 79 -3.75 -4.31 3.10
C LEU A 79 -3.07 -5.66 3.37
N GLU A 80 -3.20 -6.19 4.58
CA GLU A 80 -2.72 -7.53 4.91
C GLU A 80 -3.35 -8.61 4.02
N SER A 81 -4.65 -8.55 3.79
CA SER A 81 -5.36 -9.49 2.92
C SER A 81 -4.84 -9.46 1.48
N CYS A 82 -4.54 -8.27 0.94
CA CYS A 82 -3.94 -8.11 -0.39
C CYS A 82 -2.56 -8.76 -0.46
N VAL A 83 -1.70 -8.51 0.53
CA VAL A 83 -0.36 -9.09 0.61
C VAL A 83 -0.42 -10.62 0.72
N LYS A 84 -1.23 -11.15 1.64
CA LYS A 84 -1.42 -12.60 1.82
C LYS A 84 -1.91 -13.26 0.53
N SER A 85 -2.88 -12.66 -0.14
CA SER A 85 -3.40 -13.17 -1.42
C SER A 85 -2.31 -13.23 -2.50
N TYR A 86 -1.47 -12.21 -2.58
CA TYR A 86 -0.35 -12.17 -3.52
C TYR A 86 0.68 -13.27 -3.22
N VAL A 87 1.12 -13.41 -1.96
CA VAL A 87 2.10 -14.42 -1.55
C VAL A 87 1.58 -15.83 -1.80
N VAL A 88 0.33 -16.12 -1.44
CA VAL A 88 -0.31 -17.43 -1.69
C VAL A 88 -0.36 -17.73 -3.19
N HIS A 89 -0.71 -16.74 -4.01
CA HIS A 89 -0.76 -16.93 -5.46
C HIS A 89 0.63 -17.27 -6.03
N CYS A 90 1.65 -16.49 -5.66
CA CYS A 90 3.03 -16.73 -6.10
C CYS A 90 3.56 -18.09 -5.65
N ALA A 91 3.32 -18.48 -4.39
CA ALA A 91 3.75 -19.75 -3.85
C ALA A 91 3.08 -20.94 -4.57
N ARG A 92 1.79 -20.83 -4.89
CA ARG A 92 1.07 -21.86 -5.67
C ARG A 92 1.63 -22.01 -7.07
N GLN A 93 1.92 -20.93 -7.77
CA GLN A 93 2.48 -20.98 -9.12
C GLN A 93 3.86 -21.65 -9.16
N HIS A 94 4.65 -21.53 -8.11
CA HIS A 94 5.97 -22.13 -8.03
C HIS A 94 5.98 -23.51 -7.35
N GLY A 95 4.82 -24.08 -7.05
CA GLY A 95 4.72 -25.39 -6.38
C GLY A 95 5.26 -25.39 -4.95
N MET A 96 5.44 -24.23 -4.35
CA MET A 96 6.02 -24.06 -3.00
C MET A 96 4.95 -23.86 -1.93
N PHE A 97 3.68 -23.91 -2.28
CA PHE A 97 2.60 -23.64 -1.33
C PHE A 97 2.49 -24.75 -0.29
N LYS A 98 2.66 -24.38 0.97
CA LYS A 98 2.27 -25.17 2.14
C LYS A 98 1.38 -24.27 3.00
N GLU A 99 0.29 -24.82 3.55
CA GLU A 99 -0.75 -24.08 4.28
C GLU A 99 -0.24 -23.18 5.41
N HIS A 100 0.95 -23.46 5.93
CA HIS A 100 1.54 -22.72 7.06
C HIS A 100 2.53 -21.61 6.67
N TYR A 101 2.71 -21.31 5.37
CA TYR A 101 3.71 -20.31 4.94
C TYR A 101 3.25 -18.86 5.04
N VAL A 102 1.97 -18.61 5.22
CA VAL A 102 1.45 -17.24 5.27
C VAL A 102 0.66 -17.04 6.54
N THR A 103 1.37 -16.84 7.64
CA THR A 103 0.75 -16.61 8.93
C THR A 103 0.58 -15.14 9.24
N ASP A 104 1.58 -14.31 8.92
CA ASP A 104 1.57 -12.89 9.21
C ASP A 104 2.15 -12.05 8.08
N SER A 105 1.65 -10.83 7.96
CA SER A 105 2.23 -9.75 7.16
C SER A 105 2.15 -8.46 7.96
N ASP A 106 3.17 -7.63 7.89
CA ASP A 106 3.20 -6.34 8.56
C ASP A 106 3.61 -5.24 7.57
N VAL A 107 3.07 -4.04 7.76
CA VAL A 107 3.44 -2.87 6.97
C VAL A 107 4.62 -2.18 7.64
N ASN A 108 5.82 -2.41 7.13
CA ASN A 108 7.05 -1.84 7.67
C ASN A 108 7.12 -0.32 7.53
N SER A 109 6.62 0.21 6.41
CA SER A 109 6.67 1.63 6.09
C SER A 109 5.55 1.99 5.13
N ALA A 110 4.90 3.12 5.37
CA ALA A 110 3.91 3.70 4.49
C ALA A 110 4.06 5.23 4.46
N TRP A 111 3.81 5.82 3.30
CA TRP A 111 3.80 7.27 3.15
C TRP A 111 2.83 7.69 2.05
N VAL A 112 2.33 8.90 2.13
CA VAL A 112 1.52 9.53 1.10
C VAL A 112 2.36 10.48 0.28
N VAL A 113 2.18 10.41 -1.04
CA VAL A 113 2.86 11.27 -2.01
C VAL A 113 1.82 12.16 -2.66
N SER A 114 2.02 13.49 -2.60
CA SER A 114 1.29 14.44 -3.43
C SER A 114 2.21 14.88 -4.55
N GLN A 115 2.01 14.35 -5.74
CA GLN A 115 2.85 14.61 -6.91
C GLN A 115 2.14 15.58 -7.87
N TYR A 116 2.82 16.62 -8.25
CA TYR A 116 2.35 17.65 -9.16
C TYR A 116 3.13 17.63 -10.50
N ALA A 117 2.71 18.47 -11.45
CA ALA A 117 3.39 18.59 -12.72
C ALA A 117 4.87 18.96 -12.54
N ASN A 118 5.75 18.29 -13.30
CA ASN A 118 7.21 18.37 -13.22
C ASN A 118 7.88 17.75 -11.97
N GLU A 119 7.12 17.17 -11.09
CA GLU A 119 7.67 16.33 -10.02
C GLU A 119 7.82 14.88 -10.51
N TYR A 120 8.84 14.20 -10.04
CA TYR A 120 9.10 12.82 -10.42
C TYR A 120 9.79 12.03 -9.32
N ASN A 121 9.57 10.73 -9.35
CA ASN A 121 10.31 9.76 -8.56
C ASN A 121 11.16 8.94 -9.53
N PRO A 122 12.50 8.95 -9.42
CA PRO A 122 13.37 8.20 -10.34
C PRO A 122 13.23 6.69 -10.07
N ILE A 123 13.80 5.89 -10.97
CA ILE A 123 13.94 4.45 -10.75
C ILE A 123 14.72 4.23 -9.46
N HIS A 124 14.12 3.50 -8.53
CA HIS A 124 14.69 3.19 -7.22
C HIS A 124 14.28 1.78 -6.78
N ASN A 125 14.91 1.29 -5.73
CA ASN A 125 14.55 0.03 -5.09
C ASN A 125 14.11 0.27 -3.64
N HIS A 126 13.28 -0.62 -3.15
CA HIS A 126 12.87 -0.65 -1.75
C HIS A 126 13.67 -1.73 -1.03
N THR A 127 14.60 -1.30 -0.17
CA THR A 127 15.41 -2.21 0.66
C THR A 127 14.72 -2.48 1.99
N GLY A 128 14.84 -3.71 2.50
CA GLY A 128 14.27 -4.07 3.80
C GLY A 128 12.77 -4.40 3.79
N CYS A 129 12.17 -4.57 2.62
CA CYS A 129 10.82 -5.11 2.48
C CYS A 129 10.80 -6.24 1.44
N GLU A 130 9.89 -7.18 1.59
CA GLU A 130 9.70 -8.30 0.65
C GLU A 130 8.73 -7.94 -0.48
N ILE A 131 7.80 -7.04 -0.20
CA ILE A 131 6.78 -6.57 -1.15
C ILE A 131 6.66 -5.06 -1.01
N SER A 132 6.57 -4.36 -2.13
CA SER A 132 6.20 -2.95 -2.18
C SER A 132 4.95 -2.76 -3.04
N GLY A 133 4.16 -1.75 -2.74
CA GLY A 133 2.94 -1.45 -3.46
C GLY A 133 2.67 0.04 -3.56
N VAL A 134 1.87 0.43 -4.55
CA VAL A 134 1.38 1.79 -4.75
C VAL A 134 -0.13 1.76 -4.82
N ILE A 135 -0.78 2.67 -4.12
CA ILE A 135 -2.23 2.87 -4.17
C ILE A 135 -2.50 4.25 -4.75
N TYR A 136 -3.20 4.30 -5.88
CA TYR A 136 -3.64 5.54 -6.49
C TYR A 136 -4.94 5.98 -5.83
N LEU A 137 -4.88 7.06 -5.06
CA LEU A 137 -6.02 7.59 -4.31
C LEU A 137 -6.79 8.66 -5.10
N LYS A 138 -6.05 9.53 -5.80
CA LYS A 138 -6.59 10.62 -6.62
C LYS A 138 -5.72 10.77 -7.87
N VAL A 139 -6.35 10.88 -9.03
CA VAL A 139 -5.74 11.11 -10.34
C VAL A 139 -6.46 12.22 -11.06
#